data_6a4e00c4cd8f2de366578a7ee8ef7e02
#
_entry.id   6a4e00c4cd8f2de366578a7ee8ef7e02
#
_cell.length_a   1.000
_cell.length_b   1.000
_cell.length_c   1.000
_cell.angle_alpha   90.00
_cell.angle_beta   90.00
_cell.angle_gamma   90.00
#
_symmetry.space_group_name_H-M   'P 1'
#
loop_
_entity.id
_entity.type
_entity.pdbx_description
1 polymer ?
#
loop_
_entity_poly.entity_id
_entity_poly.type
_entity_poly.pdbx_seq_one_letter_code
_entity_poly.pdbx_strand_id
1 'polypeptide(L)'
;IRYITDGGHQECSERMCAFYSLKAYVKYRIKQMLLLFDKDRKKRMQEFIRTQLSVSHKLYTRYSIFKFPPEADFYITGSDQVWNKLDGSYFLDFVKNGNPRISYAASFGGRNYTAQEAEYVKSWLKKFSSISVREKEGLILCDRLGILDSELVPDPTLLLEEKEYKNFFTGSVNHRSPYLFLYLLGHECDFDAQQVYDFAKKHNLE
;
A
#
# COMPACT_ATOMS: atom_id res chain seq x y z
N ILE A 1 13.65 5.17 3.45
CA ILE A 1 13.30 6.50 2.86
C ILE A 1 11.84 6.76 3.15
N ARG A 2 11.53 7.86 3.83
CA ARG A 2 10.17 8.24 4.15
C ARG A 2 9.64 9.15 3.04
N TYR A 3 8.70 8.66 2.26
CA TYR A 3 8.05 9.41 1.20
C TYR A 3 6.70 9.96 1.66
N ILE A 4 6.44 11.25 1.43
CA ILE A 4 5.12 11.86 1.65
C ILE A 4 4.45 11.95 0.28
N THR A 5 3.41 11.16 0.07
CA THR A 5 2.51 11.38 -1.06
C THR A 5 1.56 12.52 -0.70
N ASP A 6 1.50 13.55 -1.53
CA ASP A 6 0.45 14.58 -1.45
C ASP A 6 -0.90 13.93 -1.78
N GLY A 7 -1.51 13.31 -0.78
CA GLY A 7 -2.93 12.94 -0.83
C GLY A 7 -3.72 14.24 -0.82
N GLY A 8 -4.20 14.68 -1.97
CA GLY A 8 -5.03 15.87 -2.08
C GLY A 8 -6.26 15.74 -1.21
N HIS A 9 -6.23 16.34 -0.03
CA HIS A 9 -7.42 16.67 0.71
C HIS A 9 -8.10 17.82 -0.02
N GLN A 10 -9.11 17.51 -0.82
CA GLN A 10 -10.10 18.49 -1.21
C GLN A 10 -10.85 18.87 0.08
N GLU A 11 -10.54 20.04 0.61
CA GLU A 11 -11.37 20.69 1.64
C GLU A 11 -12.74 20.95 1.03
N CYS A 12 -13.70 20.13 1.43
CA CYS A 12 -15.10 20.37 1.13
C CYS A 12 -15.55 21.52 2.03
N SER A 13 -15.85 22.68 1.43
CA SER A 13 -16.29 23.87 2.14
C SER A 13 -17.55 23.58 2.99
N GLU A 14 -17.56 24.04 4.22
CA GLU A 14 -18.61 23.85 5.24
C GLU A 14 -20.02 24.36 4.86
N ARG A 15 -20.20 24.96 3.71
CA ARG A 15 -21.47 25.60 3.31
C ARG A 15 -22.49 24.70 2.60
N MET A 16 -22.22 23.43 2.34
CA MET A 16 -23.16 22.51 1.66
C MET A 16 -23.85 21.50 2.60
N CYS A 17 -23.75 21.65 3.92
CA CYS A 17 -24.29 20.68 4.89
C CYS A 17 -25.74 20.87 5.31
N ALA A 18 -26.53 21.77 4.69
CA ALA A 18 -27.85 22.12 5.18
C ALA A 18 -29.02 21.19 4.76
N PHE A 19 -28.79 20.16 3.93
CA PHE A 19 -29.87 19.30 3.41
C PHE A 19 -29.56 17.79 3.47
N TYR A 20 -29.00 17.30 4.57
CA TYR A 20 -28.78 15.87 4.70
C TYR A 20 -29.87 15.18 5.53
N SER A 21 -30.46 14.11 4.96
CA SER A 21 -31.40 13.22 5.66
C SER A 21 -30.73 12.58 6.90
N LEU A 22 -31.55 12.13 7.86
CA LEU A 22 -31.07 11.40 9.06
C LEU A 22 -30.06 10.28 8.72
N LYS A 23 -30.29 9.60 7.60
CA LYS A 23 -29.33 8.57 7.09
C LYS A 23 -27.93 9.16 6.80
N ALA A 24 -27.85 10.34 6.22
CA ALA A 24 -26.56 11.00 5.95
C ALA A 24 -25.88 11.44 7.25
N TYR A 25 -26.64 11.93 8.23
CA TYR A 25 -26.09 12.26 9.54
C TYR A 25 -25.54 11.02 10.28
N VAL A 26 -26.29 9.92 10.29
CA VAL A 26 -25.82 8.65 10.88
C VAL A 26 -24.56 8.14 10.16
N LYS A 27 -24.53 8.17 8.82
CA LYS A 27 -23.35 7.82 8.03
C LYS A 27 -22.15 8.73 8.36
N TYR A 28 -22.38 10.02 8.53
CA TYR A 28 -21.36 10.98 8.95
C TYR A 28 -20.82 10.67 10.36
N ARG A 29 -21.70 10.36 11.34
CA ARG A 29 -21.30 10.01 12.72
C ARG A 29 -20.51 8.70 12.77
N ILE A 30 -20.92 7.70 12.00
CA ILE A 30 -20.18 6.45 11.85
C ILE A 30 -18.81 6.73 11.23
N LYS A 31 -18.72 7.56 10.19
CA LYS A 31 -17.45 7.96 9.59
C LYS A 31 -16.54 8.70 10.58
N GLN A 32 -17.08 9.59 11.42
CA GLN A 32 -16.32 10.27 12.48
C GLN A 32 -15.81 9.28 13.53
N MET A 33 -16.63 8.31 13.91
CA MET A 33 -16.22 7.25 14.84
C MET A 33 -15.10 6.36 14.23
N LEU A 34 -15.22 5.99 12.96
CA LEU A 34 -14.18 5.27 12.23
C LEU A 34 -12.88 6.08 12.11
N LEU A 35 -12.97 7.43 11.99
CA LEU A 35 -11.80 8.31 12.00
C LEU A 35 -11.06 8.35 13.35
N LEU A 36 -11.77 8.12 14.47
CA LEU A 36 -11.13 7.98 15.79
C LEU A 36 -10.32 6.68 15.86
N PHE A 37 -10.87 5.57 15.37
CA PHE A 37 -10.11 4.30 15.22
C PHE A 37 -8.92 4.46 14.26
N ASP A 38 -9.05 5.26 13.20
CA ASP A 38 -7.95 5.54 12.27
C ASP A 38 -6.78 6.29 12.94
N LYS A 39 -7.04 7.14 13.93
CA LYS A 39 -5.98 7.82 14.70
C LYS A 39 -5.12 6.83 15.49
N ASP A 40 -5.74 5.86 16.15
CA ASP A 40 -5.01 4.85 16.91
C ASP A 40 -4.22 3.91 15.99
N ARG A 41 -4.79 3.53 14.85
CA ARG A 41 -4.09 2.76 13.83
C ARG A 41 -2.89 3.54 13.29
N LYS A 42 -3.06 4.81 12.94
CA LYS A 42 -1.97 5.67 12.47
C LYS A 42 -0.87 5.83 13.52
N LYS A 43 -1.24 6.01 14.80
CA LYS A 43 -0.29 6.12 15.90
C LYS A 43 0.54 4.84 16.03
N ARG A 44 -0.11 3.66 16.05
CA ARG A 44 0.57 2.36 16.11
C ARG A 44 1.49 2.13 14.92
N MET A 45 1.04 2.48 13.71
CA MET A 45 1.86 2.39 12.51
C MET A 45 3.09 3.31 12.58
N GLN A 46 2.92 4.54 13.05
CA GLN A 46 4.04 5.47 13.21
C GLN A 46 5.02 4.98 14.28
N GLU A 47 4.52 4.40 15.36
CA GLU A 47 5.36 3.82 16.40
C GLU A 47 6.14 2.61 15.87
N PHE A 48 5.49 1.71 15.14
CA PHE A 48 6.14 0.60 14.45
C PHE A 48 7.26 1.08 13.53
N ILE A 49 6.97 2.05 12.65
CA ILE A 49 7.97 2.63 11.75
C ILE A 49 9.15 3.20 12.54
N ARG A 50 8.89 3.91 13.64
CA ARG A 50 9.93 4.53 14.47
C ARG A 50 10.81 3.53 15.19
N THR A 51 10.22 2.41 15.65
CA THR A 51 10.90 1.43 16.53
C THR A 51 11.50 0.26 15.76
N GLN A 52 10.91 -0.12 14.62
CA GLN A 52 11.28 -1.33 13.89
C GLN A 52 12.00 -1.05 12.56
N LEU A 53 11.90 0.18 12.02
CA LEU A 53 12.50 0.49 10.73
C LEU A 53 13.56 1.58 10.84
N SER A 54 14.68 1.35 10.17
CA SER A 54 15.68 2.41 9.95
C SER A 54 15.21 3.32 8.82
N VAL A 55 14.64 4.47 9.19
CA VAL A 55 14.14 5.44 8.21
C VAL A 55 15.04 6.68 8.18
N SER A 56 15.19 7.29 7.02
CA SER A 56 15.95 8.53 6.90
C SER A 56 15.26 9.67 7.68
N HIS A 57 16.06 10.53 8.31
CA HIS A 57 15.55 11.73 8.97
C HIS A 57 15.03 12.76 7.95
N LYS A 58 15.55 12.74 6.74
CA LYS A 58 15.14 13.63 5.66
C LYS A 58 13.84 13.15 5.05
N LEU A 59 12.86 14.04 4.97
CA LEU A 59 11.59 13.80 4.28
C LEU A 59 11.73 14.20 2.81
N TYR A 60 11.29 13.33 1.93
CA TYR A 60 11.31 13.56 0.49
C TYR A 60 9.89 13.72 -0.03
N THR A 61 9.69 14.73 -0.86
CA THR A 61 8.52 14.82 -1.74
C THR A 61 8.89 14.23 -3.09
N ARG A 62 7.89 13.94 -3.92
CA ARG A 62 8.11 13.49 -5.30
C ARG A 62 8.97 14.46 -6.15
N TYR A 63 9.07 15.74 -5.76
CA TYR A 63 9.91 16.72 -6.43
C TYR A 63 11.31 16.82 -5.80
N SER A 64 11.37 16.85 -4.48
CA SER A 64 12.65 17.03 -3.79
C SER A 64 13.57 15.81 -3.94
N ILE A 65 13.02 14.61 -4.14
CA ILE A 65 13.82 13.38 -4.32
C ILE A 65 14.63 13.42 -5.62
N PHE A 66 14.11 14.04 -6.69
CA PHE A 66 14.84 14.21 -7.95
C PHE A 66 15.92 15.29 -7.85
N LYS A 67 15.66 16.33 -7.04
CA LYS A 67 16.62 17.44 -6.86
C LYS A 67 17.75 17.05 -5.92
N PHE A 68 17.42 16.34 -4.85
CA PHE A 68 18.34 15.95 -3.78
C PHE A 68 18.14 14.46 -3.46
N PRO A 69 18.53 13.54 -4.36
CA PRO A 69 18.31 12.12 -4.13
C PRO A 69 19.07 11.65 -2.88
N PRO A 70 18.57 10.64 -2.17
CA PRO A 70 19.33 9.97 -1.13
C PRO A 70 20.55 9.28 -1.76
N GLU A 71 21.65 9.20 -1.01
CA GLU A 71 22.81 8.41 -1.41
C GLU A 71 22.68 7.00 -0.83
N ALA A 72 22.92 5.98 -1.68
CA ALA A 72 22.94 4.58 -1.32
C ALA A 72 23.71 3.77 -2.36
N ASP A 73 24.24 2.64 -1.95
CA ASP A 73 24.98 1.72 -2.84
C ASP A 73 24.04 1.04 -3.84
N PHE A 74 22.79 0.76 -3.43
CA PHE A 74 21.71 0.25 -4.29
C PHE A 74 20.34 0.72 -3.78
N TYR A 75 19.37 0.67 -4.67
CA TYR A 75 18.01 1.14 -4.42
C TYR A 75 17.00 0.04 -4.69
N ILE A 76 16.07 -0.16 -3.77
CA ILE A 76 15.02 -1.17 -3.88
C ILE A 76 13.65 -0.50 -3.85
N THR A 77 12.75 -0.90 -4.72
CA THR A 77 11.33 -0.54 -4.72
C THR A 77 10.44 -1.78 -4.64
N GLY A 78 9.30 -1.67 -4.04
CA GLY A 78 8.31 -2.75 -3.84
C GLY A 78 7.89 -2.79 -2.37
N SER A 79 7.01 -3.67 -1.95
CA SER A 79 6.29 -4.73 -2.65
C SER A 79 4.82 -4.33 -2.95
N ASP A 80 4.39 -3.16 -2.58
CA ASP A 80 3.02 -2.68 -2.78
C ASP A 80 2.76 -2.31 -4.25
N GLN A 81 1.57 -1.79 -4.54
CA GLN A 81 1.16 -1.31 -5.87
C GLN A 81 1.94 -0.04 -6.28
N VAL A 82 3.26 -0.09 -6.14
CA VAL A 82 4.17 1.03 -6.37
C VAL A 82 4.14 1.50 -7.83
N TRP A 83 3.81 0.62 -8.76
CA TRP A 83 3.73 0.91 -10.18
C TRP A 83 2.30 1.14 -10.70
N ASN A 84 1.30 1.16 -9.81
CA ASN A 84 -0.06 1.53 -10.18
C ASN A 84 -0.16 3.01 -10.63
N LYS A 85 0.73 3.87 -10.15
CA LYS A 85 0.80 5.29 -10.53
C LYS A 85 1.97 5.54 -11.46
N LEU A 86 1.76 6.41 -12.45
CA LEU A 86 2.82 6.88 -13.34
C LEU A 86 3.63 7.97 -12.62
N ASP A 87 4.47 7.56 -11.69
CA ASP A 87 5.33 8.44 -10.90
C ASP A 87 6.75 7.87 -10.89
N GLY A 88 7.68 8.54 -11.57
CA GLY A 88 9.06 8.10 -11.73
C GLY A 88 9.80 7.87 -10.42
N SER A 89 9.34 8.45 -9.30
CA SER A 89 9.96 8.21 -8.01
C SER A 89 9.82 6.76 -7.54
N TYR A 90 8.70 6.11 -7.84
CA TYR A 90 8.49 4.69 -7.57
C TYR A 90 9.23 3.76 -8.54
N PHE A 91 9.59 4.28 -9.71
CA PHE A 91 10.48 3.63 -10.66
C PHE A 91 11.96 3.97 -10.41
N LEU A 92 12.28 4.59 -9.27
CA LEU A 92 13.65 4.97 -8.90
C LEU A 92 14.34 5.82 -9.98
N ASP A 93 13.58 6.63 -10.72
CA ASP A 93 14.11 7.43 -11.82
C ASP A 93 14.99 8.60 -11.35
N PHE A 94 14.94 8.91 -10.05
CA PHE A 94 15.80 9.88 -9.39
C PHE A 94 17.24 9.38 -9.18
N VAL A 95 17.48 8.07 -9.28
CA VAL A 95 18.82 7.48 -9.07
C VAL A 95 19.75 7.93 -10.18
N LYS A 96 20.89 8.45 -9.79
CA LYS A 96 21.96 8.89 -10.68
C LYS A 96 23.14 7.93 -10.53
N ASN A 97 24.17 8.14 -11.35
CA ASN A 97 25.49 7.53 -11.18
C ASN A 97 25.55 6.00 -11.38
N GLY A 98 24.59 5.40 -12.08
CA GLY A 98 24.64 3.98 -12.44
C GLY A 98 24.44 3.00 -11.26
N ASN A 99 24.08 3.48 -10.07
CA ASN A 99 23.83 2.61 -8.93
C ASN A 99 22.70 1.62 -9.23
N PRO A 100 22.83 0.36 -8.78
CA PRO A 100 21.84 -0.67 -9.06
C PRO A 100 20.43 -0.31 -8.54
N ARG A 101 19.43 -0.57 -9.38
CA ARG A 101 18.01 -0.45 -9.06
C ARG A 101 17.38 -1.82 -9.11
N ILE A 102 16.68 -2.19 -8.07
CA ILE A 102 16.08 -3.50 -7.92
C ILE A 102 14.60 -3.31 -7.58
N SER A 103 13.73 -4.11 -8.17
CA SER A 103 12.39 -4.25 -7.63
C SER A 103 12.23 -5.59 -6.93
N TYR A 104 11.58 -5.57 -5.76
CA TYR A 104 11.23 -6.78 -5.06
C TYR A 104 9.71 -6.87 -4.91
N ALA A 105 9.11 -7.87 -5.56
CA ALA A 105 7.67 -8.11 -5.52
C ALA A 105 6.81 -6.86 -5.85
N ALA A 106 7.28 -6.00 -6.76
CA ALA A 106 6.56 -4.79 -7.13
C ALA A 106 5.27 -5.12 -7.87
N SER A 107 4.19 -4.36 -7.59
CA SER A 107 2.89 -4.58 -8.20
C SER A 107 2.47 -3.40 -9.08
N PHE A 108 1.89 -3.74 -10.24
CA PHE A 108 1.23 -2.77 -11.12
C PHE A 108 -0.22 -2.49 -10.72
N GLY A 109 -0.78 -3.24 -9.75
CA GLY A 109 -2.14 -3.04 -9.25
C GLY A 109 -3.23 -3.24 -10.31
N GLY A 110 -3.01 -4.10 -11.30
CA GLY A 110 -3.94 -4.34 -12.40
C GLY A 110 -4.11 -3.17 -13.39
N ARG A 111 -3.20 -2.18 -13.35
CA ARG A 111 -3.27 -1.02 -14.24
C ARG A 111 -2.99 -1.39 -15.70
N ASN A 112 -3.84 -0.89 -16.57
CA ASN A 112 -3.59 -0.86 -18.00
C ASN A 112 -2.97 0.51 -18.38
N TYR A 113 -1.81 0.47 -19.01
CA TYR A 113 -1.15 1.67 -19.52
C TYR A 113 -1.60 1.97 -20.94
N THR A 114 -1.80 3.26 -21.25
CA THR A 114 -1.88 3.72 -22.64
C THR A 114 -0.55 3.47 -23.36
N ALA A 115 -0.54 3.48 -24.69
CA ALA A 115 0.70 3.29 -25.45
C ALA A 115 1.80 4.29 -25.07
N GLN A 116 1.43 5.55 -24.84
CA GLN A 116 2.37 6.57 -24.41
C GLN A 116 2.93 6.32 -23.00
N GLU A 117 2.06 5.94 -22.03
CA GLU A 117 2.48 5.59 -20.68
C GLU A 117 3.39 4.36 -20.66
N ALA A 118 3.07 3.36 -21.51
CA ALA A 118 3.87 2.16 -21.67
C ALA A 118 5.32 2.45 -22.07
N GLU A 119 5.54 3.41 -22.98
CA GLU A 119 6.88 3.84 -23.36
C GLU A 119 7.65 4.49 -22.21
N TYR A 120 7.01 5.32 -21.38
CA TYR A 120 7.64 5.85 -20.17
C TYR A 120 8.01 4.75 -19.19
N VAL A 121 7.05 3.86 -18.88
CA VAL A 121 7.28 2.74 -17.95
C VAL A 121 8.40 1.84 -18.46
N LYS A 122 8.41 1.49 -19.74
CA LYS A 122 9.49 0.72 -20.37
C LYS A 122 10.85 1.40 -20.22
N SER A 123 10.91 2.72 -20.45
CA SER A 123 12.16 3.47 -20.31
C SER A 123 12.69 3.48 -18.88
N TRP A 124 11.82 3.47 -17.88
CA TRP A 124 12.20 3.39 -16.48
C TRP A 124 12.63 1.97 -16.09
N LEU A 125 11.85 0.95 -16.48
CA LEU A 125 12.15 -0.45 -16.15
C LEU A 125 13.47 -0.92 -16.74
N LYS A 126 13.84 -0.45 -17.92
CA LYS A 126 15.15 -0.75 -18.55
C LYS A 126 16.36 -0.28 -17.73
N LYS A 127 16.15 0.60 -16.75
CA LYS A 127 17.21 1.09 -15.86
C LYS A 127 17.42 0.18 -14.64
N PHE A 128 16.57 -0.83 -14.44
CA PHE A 128 16.69 -1.76 -13.34
C PHE A 128 17.72 -2.84 -13.64
N SER A 129 18.49 -3.19 -12.62
CA SER A 129 19.45 -4.30 -12.68
C SER A 129 18.76 -5.65 -12.46
N SER A 130 17.64 -5.67 -11.73
CA SER A 130 16.82 -6.86 -11.51
C SER A 130 15.37 -6.43 -11.25
N ILE A 131 14.44 -7.17 -11.83
CA ILE A 131 13.01 -6.90 -11.71
C ILE A 131 12.31 -8.14 -11.21
N SER A 132 11.62 -8.01 -10.06
CA SER A 132 10.65 -8.99 -9.64
C SER A 132 9.30 -8.36 -9.35
N VAL A 133 8.25 -9.11 -9.66
CA VAL A 133 6.85 -8.70 -9.52
C VAL A 133 6.09 -9.69 -8.64
N ARG A 134 4.99 -9.25 -8.04
CA ARG A 134 4.22 -10.03 -7.08
C ARG A 134 3.12 -10.88 -7.72
N GLU A 135 2.63 -10.51 -8.88
CA GLU A 135 1.54 -11.17 -9.58
C GLU A 135 1.90 -11.54 -11.02
N LYS A 136 1.25 -12.61 -11.52
CA LYS A 136 1.46 -13.12 -12.90
C LYS A 136 1.14 -12.08 -13.97
N GLU A 137 0.13 -11.25 -13.73
CA GLU A 137 -0.26 -10.14 -14.61
C GLU A 137 0.89 -9.14 -14.79
N GLY A 138 1.67 -8.94 -13.72
CA GLY A 138 2.89 -8.12 -13.74
C GLY A 138 3.97 -8.69 -14.65
N LEU A 139 4.19 -10.02 -14.61
CA LEU A 139 5.11 -10.70 -15.55
C LEU A 139 4.67 -10.51 -17.00
N ILE A 140 3.39 -10.75 -17.28
CA ILE A 140 2.82 -10.60 -18.64
C ILE A 140 3.00 -9.16 -19.12
N LEU A 141 2.83 -8.19 -18.24
CA LEU A 141 3.02 -6.78 -18.57
C LEU A 141 4.50 -6.46 -18.84
N CYS A 142 5.42 -6.95 -18.03
CA CYS A 142 6.86 -6.82 -18.25
C CYS A 142 7.27 -7.39 -19.61
N ASP A 143 6.80 -8.60 -19.94
CA ASP A 143 7.06 -9.25 -21.22
C ASP A 143 6.54 -8.42 -22.40
N ARG A 144 5.30 -7.90 -22.33
CA ARG A 144 4.74 -6.99 -23.33
C ARG A 144 5.54 -5.69 -23.50
N LEU A 145 6.17 -5.22 -22.43
CA LEU A 145 7.05 -4.05 -22.46
C LEU A 145 8.47 -4.39 -22.96
N GLY A 146 8.76 -5.68 -23.25
CA GLY A 146 10.07 -6.14 -23.69
C GLY A 146 11.09 -6.20 -22.54
N ILE A 147 10.65 -6.44 -21.33
CA ILE A 147 11.45 -6.71 -20.13
C ILE A 147 11.36 -8.22 -19.87
N LEU A 148 12.30 -8.97 -20.44
CA LEU A 148 12.22 -10.44 -20.49
C LEU A 148 12.80 -11.13 -19.25
N ASP A 149 13.68 -10.45 -18.50
CA ASP A 149 14.39 -11.01 -17.34
C ASP A 149 13.67 -10.64 -16.02
N SER A 150 12.33 -10.64 -16.03
CA SER A 150 11.54 -10.39 -14.82
C SER A 150 11.08 -11.69 -14.16
N GLU A 151 11.02 -11.70 -12.81
CA GLU A 151 10.69 -12.87 -12.02
C GLU A 151 9.43 -12.68 -11.19
N LEU A 152 8.68 -13.77 -10.97
CA LEU A 152 7.56 -13.80 -10.03
C LEU A 152 8.07 -14.23 -8.65
N VAL A 153 7.90 -13.36 -7.65
CA VAL A 153 8.28 -13.67 -6.27
C VAL A 153 7.13 -13.39 -5.31
N PRO A 154 7.05 -14.09 -4.18
CA PRO A 154 6.02 -13.83 -3.18
C PRO A 154 6.21 -12.44 -2.53
N ASP A 155 5.15 -11.93 -1.93
CA ASP A 155 5.23 -10.73 -1.11
C ASP A 155 6.25 -10.92 0.03
N PRO A 156 7.09 -9.92 0.36
CA PRO A 156 8.12 -10.04 1.40
C PRO A 156 7.56 -10.36 2.79
N THR A 157 6.28 -10.14 3.03
CA THR A 157 5.65 -10.61 4.27
C THR A 157 5.68 -12.13 4.41
N LEU A 158 5.90 -12.89 3.35
CA LEU A 158 6.05 -14.35 3.40
C LEU A 158 7.50 -14.82 3.63
N LEU A 159 8.45 -13.90 3.75
CA LEU A 159 9.86 -14.23 4.01
C LEU A 159 10.14 -14.50 5.49
N LEU A 160 9.31 -13.98 6.38
CA LEU A 160 9.45 -14.15 7.81
C LEU A 160 8.71 -15.40 8.29
N GLU A 161 9.32 -16.13 9.22
CA GLU A 161 8.67 -17.23 9.90
C GLU A 161 7.68 -16.74 10.98
N GLU A 162 6.70 -17.56 11.34
CA GLU A 162 5.70 -17.23 12.36
C GLU A 162 6.32 -16.73 13.67
N LYS A 163 7.43 -17.34 14.10
CA LYS A 163 8.13 -16.95 15.34
C LYS A 163 8.66 -15.52 15.29
N GLU A 164 9.05 -15.02 14.09
CA GLU A 164 9.55 -13.67 13.91
C GLU A 164 8.40 -12.66 13.98
N TYR A 165 7.24 -13.01 13.41
CA TYR A 165 6.04 -12.19 13.53
C TYR A 165 5.57 -12.03 14.97
N LYS A 166 5.68 -13.07 15.81
CA LYS A 166 5.31 -13.01 17.23
C LYS A 166 6.04 -11.91 17.99
N ASN A 167 7.24 -11.55 17.58
CA ASN A 167 8.00 -10.46 18.22
C ASN A 167 7.40 -9.07 17.97
N PHE A 168 6.55 -8.91 16.98
CA PHE A 168 5.87 -7.65 16.67
C PHE A 168 4.53 -7.49 17.39
N PHE A 169 4.01 -8.55 18.02
CA PHE A 169 2.76 -8.49 18.78
C PHE A 169 2.99 -7.83 20.15
N THR A 170 2.48 -6.62 20.31
CA THR A 170 2.63 -5.83 21.54
C THR A 170 1.50 -6.04 22.56
N GLY A 171 0.60 -6.97 22.32
CA GLY A 171 -0.51 -7.24 23.23
C GLY A 171 -1.13 -8.62 23.04
N SER A 172 -1.53 -9.25 24.13
CA SER A 172 -2.38 -10.43 24.10
C SER A 172 -3.82 -9.98 23.90
N VAL A 173 -4.39 -10.23 22.73
CA VAL A 173 -5.84 -10.15 22.59
C VAL A 173 -6.41 -11.44 23.14
N ASN A 174 -6.73 -11.45 24.44
CA ASN A 174 -7.39 -12.58 25.07
C ASN A 174 -8.88 -12.56 24.67
N HIS A 175 -9.18 -13.10 23.49
CA HIS A 175 -10.56 -13.47 23.20
C HIS A 175 -10.93 -14.69 24.06
N ARG A 176 -11.90 -14.51 24.93
CA ARG A 176 -12.40 -15.59 25.80
C ARG A 176 -13.32 -16.56 25.04
N SER A 177 -13.87 -16.10 23.93
CA SER A 177 -14.80 -16.84 23.08
C SER A 177 -14.24 -16.96 21.65
N PRO A 178 -14.60 -18.03 20.92
CA PRO A 178 -14.35 -18.10 19.49
C PRO A 178 -14.99 -16.91 18.76
N TYR A 179 -14.29 -16.31 17.83
CA TYR A 179 -14.78 -15.14 17.10
C TYR A 179 -14.62 -15.27 15.60
N LEU A 180 -15.43 -14.53 14.86
CA LEU A 180 -15.32 -14.39 13.42
C LEU A 180 -14.62 -13.07 13.10
N PHE A 181 -13.43 -13.15 12.51
CA PHE A 181 -12.72 -11.98 12.03
C PHE A 181 -13.11 -11.68 10.58
N LEU A 182 -13.66 -10.50 10.35
CA LEU A 182 -14.04 -10.03 9.02
C LEU A 182 -13.16 -8.85 8.61
N TYR A 183 -12.45 -9.00 7.49
CA TYR A 183 -11.62 -7.96 6.90
C TYR A 183 -12.09 -7.64 5.49
N LEU A 184 -12.63 -6.45 5.29
CA LEU A 184 -13.16 -5.98 4.01
C LEU A 184 -12.29 -4.87 3.44
N LEU A 185 -11.90 -5.01 2.18
CA LEU A 185 -11.18 -4.01 1.41
C LEU A 185 -12.15 -3.29 0.47
N GLY A 186 -12.18 -1.96 0.54
CA GLY A 186 -13.02 -1.12 -0.31
C GLY A 186 -14.32 -0.67 0.35
N HIS A 187 -15.03 0.22 -0.37
CA HIS A 187 -16.27 0.85 0.11
C HIS A 187 -17.55 0.19 -0.41
N GLU A 188 -17.45 -0.62 -1.43
CA GLU A 188 -18.54 -1.29 -2.13
C GLU A 188 -18.21 -2.77 -2.23
N CYS A 189 -18.29 -3.46 -1.11
CA CYS A 189 -18.38 -4.91 -1.15
C CYS A 189 -19.87 -5.23 -1.30
N ASP A 190 -20.24 -6.01 -2.31
CA ASP A 190 -21.50 -6.74 -2.39
C ASP A 190 -21.52 -7.82 -1.29
N PHE A 191 -21.45 -7.33 -0.07
CA PHE A 191 -21.33 -8.12 1.12
C PHE A 191 -22.66 -8.09 1.85
N ASP A 192 -23.24 -9.27 1.98
CA ASP A 192 -24.46 -9.46 2.76
C ASP A 192 -24.10 -9.64 4.24
N ALA A 193 -24.23 -8.56 5.01
CA ALA A 193 -23.98 -8.54 6.45
C ALA A 193 -24.84 -9.57 7.18
N GLN A 194 -26.06 -9.87 6.66
CA GLN A 194 -26.98 -10.84 7.28
C GLN A 194 -26.41 -12.26 7.18
N GLN A 195 -25.84 -12.65 6.05
CA GLN A 195 -25.23 -13.98 5.89
C GLN A 195 -24.07 -14.20 6.87
N VAL A 196 -23.25 -13.17 7.11
CA VAL A 196 -22.15 -13.28 8.08
C VAL A 196 -22.67 -13.37 9.51
N TYR A 197 -23.68 -12.56 9.83
CA TYR A 197 -24.32 -12.64 11.15
C TYR A 197 -24.94 -14.02 11.40
N ASP A 198 -25.66 -14.57 10.42
CA ASP A 198 -26.27 -15.89 10.51
C ASP A 198 -25.22 -17.00 10.63
N PHE A 199 -24.10 -16.87 9.90
CA PHE A 199 -22.98 -17.79 10.04
C PHE A 199 -22.36 -17.72 11.44
N ALA A 200 -22.06 -16.52 11.95
CA ALA A 200 -21.51 -16.35 13.28
C ALA A 200 -22.43 -16.94 14.36
N LYS A 201 -23.72 -16.63 14.29
CA LYS A 201 -24.75 -17.17 15.18
C LYS A 201 -24.83 -18.68 15.14
N LYS A 202 -24.86 -19.28 13.94
CA LYS A 202 -24.91 -20.73 13.74
C LYS A 202 -23.72 -21.47 14.37
N HIS A 203 -22.55 -20.82 14.40
CA HIS A 203 -21.31 -21.40 14.92
C HIS A 203 -20.93 -20.88 16.32
N ASN A 204 -21.82 -20.13 16.99
CA ASN A 204 -21.58 -19.52 18.32
C ASN A 204 -20.28 -18.68 18.33
N LEU A 205 -20.09 -17.87 17.30
CA LEU A 205 -18.95 -16.95 17.18
C LEU A 205 -19.39 -15.52 17.57
N GLU A 206 -18.48 -14.76 18.18
CA GLU A 206 -18.61 -13.31 18.42
C GLU A 206 -18.17 -12.50 17.20
#